data_eacd24e32158bb0b013c922c1d4a29da
#
_entry.id   eacd24e32158bb0b013c922c1d4a29da
#
_cell.length_a   1.000
_cell.length_b   1.000
_cell.length_c   1.000
_cell.angle_alpha   90.00
_cell.angle_beta   90.00
_cell.angle_gamma   90.00
#
_symmetry.space_group_name_H-M   'P 1'
#
loop_
_entity.id
_entity.type
_entity.pdbx_description
1 polymer ?
#
loop_
_entity_poly.entity_id
_entity_poly.type
_entity_poly.pdbx_seq_one_letter_code
_entity_poly.pdbx_strand_id
1 'polypeptide(L)'
;MDNFYAPSGENIGEFIGNYRQALKAQYDSNNKQLQQNRKQAQISTMGAANRAGMLYSNFPERTKMAYDAQTYEPALVKNQSSYQTALDSLRNNAVTLWNKIKSYEEAIADLNSGII
;
A
#
# COMPACT_ATOMS: atom_id res chain seq x y z
N MET A 1 11.78 22.63 -17.04
CA MET A 1 11.23 22.55 -16.93
C MET A 1 10.13 22.61 -17.27
N ASP A 2 9.78 22.63 -17.74
CA ASP A 2 8.82 22.40 -18.33
C ASP A 2 7.78 21.93 -17.65
N ASN A 3 7.76 21.93 -16.58
CA ASN A 3 6.84 21.34 -15.74
C ASN A 3 5.65 22.17 -15.46
N PHE A 4 5.52 23.25 -16.16
CA PHE A 4 4.41 24.16 -15.93
C PHE A 4 3.38 24.09 -17.02
N TYR A 5 3.31 22.97 -17.69
CA TYR A 5 2.26 22.79 -18.59
C TYR A 5 0.94 22.71 -17.90
N ALA A 6 -0.13 23.04 -18.52
CA ALA A 6 -1.45 22.74 -18.03
C ALA A 6 -1.56 21.22 -17.85
N PRO A 7 -2.02 20.74 -16.69
CA PRO A 7 -2.22 19.30 -16.54
C PRO A 7 -3.23 18.79 -17.57
N SER A 8 -2.96 17.62 -18.09
CA SER A 8 -3.88 16.96 -19.02
C SER A 8 -4.37 15.66 -18.42
N GLY A 9 -5.49 15.18 -18.87
CA GLY A 9 -6.02 13.90 -18.43
C GLY A 9 -5.06 12.76 -18.68
N GLU A 10 -4.33 12.81 -19.80
CA GLU A 10 -3.34 11.80 -20.15
C GLU A 10 -2.17 11.78 -19.16
N ASN A 11 -1.60 12.95 -18.88
CA ASN A 11 -0.48 13.04 -17.92
C ASN A 11 -0.89 12.63 -16.52
N ILE A 12 -2.12 12.94 -16.14
CA ILE A 12 -2.63 12.55 -14.83
C ILE A 12 -2.84 11.06 -14.75
N GLY A 13 -3.38 10.45 -15.80
CA GLY A 13 -3.56 9.00 -15.84
C GLY A 13 -2.24 8.25 -15.67
N GLU A 14 -1.19 8.72 -16.34
CA GLU A 14 0.13 8.15 -16.22
C GLU A 14 0.68 8.33 -14.80
N PHE A 15 0.57 9.52 -14.25
CA PHE A 15 1.02 9.81 -12.89
C PHE A 15 0.32 8.91 -11.86
N ILE A 16 -1.00 8.79 -11.96
CA ILE A 16 -1.79 7.97 -11.05
C ILE A 16 -1.41 6.51 -11.18
N GLY A 17 -1.22 6.03 -12.42
CA GLY A 17 -0.81 4.65 -12.66
C GLY A 17 0.53 4.34 -12.03
N ASN A 18 1.50 5.24 -12.18
CA ASN A 18 2.82 5.08 -11.60
C ASN A 18 2.78 5.09 -10.07
N TYR A 19 1.99 5.98 -9.50
CA TYR A 19 1.84 6.07 -8.06
C TYR A 19 1.17 4.81 -7.49
N ARG A 20 0.16 4.30 -8.19
CA ARG A 20 -0.53 3.07 -7.79
C ARG A 20 0.41 1.89 -7.82
N GLN A 21 1.26 1.79 -8.83
CA GLN A 21 2.26 0.73 -8.92
C GLN A 21 3.26 0.80 -7.76
N ALA A 22 3.68 2.01 -7.39
CA ALA A 22 4.58 2.20 -6.26
C ALA A 22 3.93 1.78 -4.94
N LEU A 23 2.65 2.11 -4.74
CA LEU A 23 1.90 1.69 -3.56
C LEU A 23 1.80 0.16 -3.49
N LYS A 24 1.51 -0.48 -4.62
CA LYS A 24 1.42 -1.94 -4.66
C LYS A 24 2.75 -2.59 -4.38
N ALA A 25 3.84 -2.05 -4.92
CA ALA A 25 5.19 -2.56 -4.67
C ALA A 25 5.53 -2.46 -3.19
N GLN A 26 5.16 -1.37 -2.54
CA GLN A 26 5.37 -1.20 -1.11
C GLN A 26 4.53 -2.20 -0.29
N TYR A 27 3.27 -2.39 -0.67
CA TYR A 27 2.40 -3.37 -0.01
C TYR A 27 2.98 -4.78 -0.14
N ASP A 28 3.41 -5.16 -1.33
CA ASP A 28 4.00 -6.48 -1.57
C ASP A 28 5.30 -6.67 -0.80
N SER A 29 6.14 -5.64 -0.75
CA SER A 29 7.39 -5.66 0.01
C SER A 29 7.12 -5.81 1.50
N ASN A 30 6.14 -5.09 2.03
CA ASN A 30 5.76 -5.19 3.44
C ASN A 30 5.24 -6.59 3.77
N ASN A 31 4.42 -7.17 2.89
CA ASN A 31 3.93 -8.54 3.09
C ASN A 31 5.07 -9.54 3.09
N LYS A 32 6.02 -9.38 2.18
CA LYS A 32 7.19 -10.25 2.11
C LYS A 32 8.01 -10.17 3.40
N GLN A 33 8.20 -8.95 3.92
CA GLN A 33 8.92 -8.75 5.17
C GLN A 33 8.20 -9.42 6.34
N LEU A 34 6.88 -9.30 6.39
CA LEU A 34 6.09 -9.96 7.43
C LEU A 34 6.21 -11.48 7.37
N GLN A 35 6.22 -12.05 6.17
CA GLN A 35 6.41 -13.49 5.98
C GLN A 35 7.80 -13.92 6.44
N GLN A 36 8.82 -13.13 6.14
CA GLN A 36 10.18 -13.40 6.59
C GLN A 36 10.29 -13.33 8.11
N ASN A 37 9.66 -12.34 8.72
CA ASN A 37 9.64 -12.21 10.18
C ASN A 37 8.94 -13.41 10.82
N ARG A 38 7.85 -13.86 10.23
CA ARG A 38 7.13 -15.06 10.69
C ARG A 38 8.03 -16.29 10.62
N LYS A 39 8.73 -16.46 9.52
CA LYS A 39 9.65 -17.58 9.33
C LYS A 39 10.76 -17.57 10.37
N GLN A 40 11.34 -16.41 10.64
CA GLN A 40 12.37 -16.27 11.66
C GLN A 40 11.83 -16.59 13.06
N ALA A 41 10.62 -16.15 13.36
CA ALA A 41 9.98 -16.47 14.64
C ALA A 41 9.77 -17.98 14.79
N GLN A 42 9.38 -18.67 13.71
CA GLN A 42 9.20 -20.11 13.73
C GLN A 42 10.54 -20.83 13.96
N ILE A 43 11.60 -20.39 13.31
CA ILE A 43 12.94 -20.94 13.49
C ILE A 43 13.39 -20.74 14.95
N SER A 44 13.21 -19.56 15.49
CA SER A 44 13.56 -19.26 16.88
C SER A 44 12.78 -20.14 17.87
N THR A 45 11.50 -20.36 17.60
CA THR A 45 10.65 -21.21 18.41
C THR A 45 11.15 -22.64 18.44
N MET A 46 11.51 -23.19 17.27
CA MET A 46 12.03 -24.55 17.18
C MET A 46 13.38 -24.66 17.91
N GLY A 47 14.25 -23.66 17.75
CA GLY A 47 15.52 -23.64 18.46
C GLY A 47 15.35 -23.60 19.97
N ALA A 48 14.44 -22.78 20.47
CA ALA A 48 14.14 -22.68 21.88
C ALA A 48 13.55 -23.99 22.41
N ALA A 49 12.62 -24.59 21.66
CA ALA A 49 12.02 -25.87 22.04
C ALA A 49 13.07 -26.98 22.12
N ASN A 50 14.00 -27.01 21.17
CA ASN A 50 15.07 -28.00 21.15
C ASN A 50 15.98 -27.85 22.39
N ARG A 51 16.38 -26.61 22.70
CA ARG A 51 17.23 -26.34 23.86
C ARG A 51 16.56 -26.72 25.20
N ALA A 52 15.25 -26.55 25.28
CA ALA A 52 14.45 -26.85 26.45
C ALA A 52 14.03 -28.31 26.54
N GLY A 53 14.33 -29.13 25.53
CA GLY A 53 13.90 -30.53 25.50
C GLY A 53 12.41 -30.67 25.20
N MET A 54 11.78 -29.66 24.61
CA MET A 54 10.33 -29.61 24.37
C MET A 54 9.98 -29.76 22.90
N LEU A 55 10.90 -30.27 22.08
CA LEU A 55 10.72 -30.32 20.62
C LEU A 55 9.51 -31.17 20.22
N TYR A 56 9.22 -32.23 20.95
CA TYR A 56 8.11 -33.12 20.63
C TYR A 56 6.86 -32.85 21.47
N SER A 57 6.85 -31.75 22.24
CA SER A 57 5.68 -31.31 22.95
C SER A 57 4.84 -30.42 22.01
N ASN A 58 3.68 -29.96 22.49
CA ASN A 58 2.87 -29.01 21.73
C ASN A 58 3.33 -27.56 21.94
N PHE A 59 4.45 -27.34 22.64
CA PHE A 59 4.99 -25.99 22.88
C PHE A 59 5.34 -25.26 21.59
N PRO A 60 6.06 -25.85 20.60
CA PRO A 60 6.40 -25.14 19.38
C PRO A 60 5.16 -24.69 18.60
N GLU A 61 4.16 -25.55 18.48
CA GLU A 61 2.95 -25.23 17.75
C GLU A 61 2.15 -24.14 18.42
N ARG A 62 2.00 -24.22 19.74
CA ARG A 62 1.28 -23.22 20.50
C ARG A 62 1.97 -21.87 20.42
N THR A 63 3.29 -21.85 20.45
CA THR A 63 4.06 -20.60 20.34
C THR A 63 3.92 -20.02 18.92
N LYS A 64 3.96 -20.85 17.88
CA LYS A 64 3.74 -20.41 16.50
C LYS A 64 2.35 -19.84 16.33
N MET A 65 1.33 -20.50 16.86
CA MET A 65 -0.05 -20.03 16.78
C MET A 65 -0.23 -18.70 17.52
N ALA A 66 0.42 -18.55 18.67
CA ALA A 66 0.36 -17.30 19.42
C ALA A 66 1.01 -16.16 18.63
N TYR A 67 2.16 -16.42 17.99
CA TYR A 67 2.80 -15.43 17.15
C TYR A 67 1.89 -15.01 16.00
N ASP A 68 1.29 -15.98 15.31
CA ASP A 68 0.40 -15.70 14.20
C ASP A 68 -0.79 -14.85 14.65
N ALA A 69 -1.42 -15.22 15.74
CA ALA A 69 -2.61 -14.52 16.23
C ALA A 69 -2.30 -13.15 16.81
N GLN A 70 -1.15 -12.97 17.46
CA GLN A 70 -0.81 -11.76 18.20
C GLN A 70 0.06 -10.79 17.42
N THR A 71 0.80 -11.27 16.44
CA THR A 71 1.79 -10.46 15.73
C THR A 71 1.60 -10.48 14.21
N TYR A 72 1.54 -11.65 13.62
CA TYR A 72 1.55 -11.78 12.16
C TYR A 72 0.21 -11.35 11.54
N GLU A 73 -0.90 -11.92 11.99
CA GLU A 73 -2.21 -11.60 11.42
C GLU A 73 -2.60 -10.13 11.61
N PRO A 74 -2.44 -9.54 12.82
CA PRO A 74 -2.72 -8.12 12.97
C PRO A 74 -1.85 -7.24 12.08
N ALA A 75 -0.59 -7.61 11.86
CA ALA A 75 0.31 -6.85 10.98
C ALA A 75 -0.13 -6.95 9.52
N LEU A 76 -0.61 -8.12 9.08
CA LEU A 76 -1.16 -8.28 7.73
C LEU A 76 -2.40 -7.40 7.54
N VAL A 77 -3.30 -7.39 8.51
CA VAL A 77 -4.52 -6.57 8.45
C VAL A 77 -4.14 -5.10 8.40
N LYS A 78 -3.20 -4.67 9.22
CA LYS A 78 -2.74 -3.29 9.23
C LYS A 78 -2.12 -2.89 7.90
N ASN A 79 -1.30 -3.76 7.31
CA ASN A 79 -0.68 -3.50 6.02
C ASN A 79 -1.76 -3.37 4.93
N GLN A 80 -2.74 -4.26 4.93
CA GLN A 80 -3.84 -4.22 3.98
C GLN A 80 -4.68 -2.95 4.15
N SER A 81 -5.00 -2.57 5.38
CA SER A 81 -5.76 -1.35 5.66
C SER A 81 -5.00 -0.10 5.23
N SER A 82 -3.69 -0.05 5.47
CA SER A 82 -2.86 1.08 5.06
C SER A 82 -2.83 1.21 3.54
N TYR A 83 -2.70 0.09 2.84
CA TYR A 83 -2.71 0.07 1.38
C TYR A 83 -4.07 0.55 0.85
N GLN A 84 -5.16 0.05 1.42
CA GLN A 84 -6.51 0.43 0.99
C GLN A 84 -6.76 1.92 1.24
N THR A 85 -6.34 2.43 2.39
CA THR A 85 -6.46 3.85 2.72
C THR A 85 -5.66 4.70 1.73
N ALA A 86 -4.46 4.27 1.36
CA ALA A 86 -3.64 4.99 0.40
C ALA A 86 -4.29 4.99 -0.99
N LEU A 87 -4.88 3.89 -1.40
CA LEU A 87 -5.62 3.82 -2.67
C LEU A 87 -6.83 4.74 -2.67
N ASP A 88 -7.58 4.78 -1.57
CA ASP A 88 -8.75 5.63 -1.43
C ASP A 88 -8.36 7.11 -1.49
N SER A 89 -7.26 7.48 -0.84
CA SER A 89 -6.73 8.84 -0.88
C SER A 89 -6.29 9.21 -2.31
N LEU A 90 -5.64 8.29 -2.99
CA LEU A 90 -5.22 8.52 -4.37
C LEU A 90 -6.44 8.74 -5.28
N ARG A 91 -7.48 7.92 -5.10
CA ARG A 91 -8.72 8.07 -5.86
C ARG A 91 -9.37 9.44 -5.63
N ASN A 92 -9.47 9.84 -4.37
CA ASN A 92 -10.09 11.12 -4.02
C ASN A 92 -9.30 12.30 -4.58
N ASN A 93 -7.97 12.21 -4.51
CA ASN A 93 -7.11 13.25 -5.07
C ASN A 93 -7.20 13.29 -6.60
N ALA A 94 -7.34 12.14 -7.23
CA ALA A 94 -7.50 12.06 -8.67
C ALA A 94 -8.80 12.72 -9.13
N VAL A 95 -9.90 12.48 -8.41
CA VAL A 95 -11.19 13.09 -8.73
C VAL A 95 -11.10 14.61 -8.56
N THR A 96 -10.50 15.07 -7.49
CA THR A 96 -10.33 16.50 -7.24
C THR A 96 -9.51 17.16 -8.35
N LEU A 97 -8.42 16.51 -8.75
CA LEU A 97 -7.54 17.03 -9.78
C LEU A 97 -8.24 17.05 -11.14
N TRP A 98 -8.97 15.99 -11.45
CA TRP A 98 -9.75 15.92 -12.70
C TRP A 98 -10.76 17.05 -12.79
N ASN A 99 -11.47 17.33 -11.69
CA ASN A 99 -12.44 18.43 -11.65
C ASN A 99 -11.78 19.79 -11.85
N LYS A 100 -10.58 19.98 -11.33
CA LYS A 100 -9.82 21.23 -11.55
C LYS A 100 -9.43 21.38 -13.00
N ILE A 101 -9.00 20.30 -13.64
CA ILE A 101 -8.63 20.34 -15.06
C ILE A 101 -9.83 20.67 -15.92
N LYS A 102 -10.96 20.05 -15.63
CA LYS A 102 -12.17 20.28 -16.38
C LYS A 102 -12.61 21.75 -16.27
N SER A 103 -12.56 22.33 -15.09
CA SER A 103 -12.85 23.75 -14.89
C SER A 103 -11.90 24.64 -15.65
N TYR A 104 -10.61 24.28 -15.67
CA TYR A 104 -9.60 25.01 -16.43
C TYR A 104 -9.88 24.97 -17.93
N GLU A 105 -10.20 23.80 -18.45
CA GLU A 105 -10.51 23.63 -19.87
C GLU A 105 -11.75 24.45 -20.26
N GLU A 106 -12.77 24.47 -19.42
CA GLU A 106 -13.97 25.26 -19.65
C GLU A 106 -13.64 26.76 -19.70
N ALA A 107 -12.80 27.24 -18.79
CA ALA A 107 -12.37 28.62 -18.77
C ALA A 107 -11.60 29.00 -20.04
N ILE A 108 -10.72 28.12 -20.50
CA ILE A 108 -9.97 28.33 -21.74
C ILE A 108 -10.92 28.39 -22.94
N ALA A 109 -11.88 27.47 -22.98
CA ALA A 109 -12.86 27.45 -24.07
C ALA A 109 -13.68 28.74 -24.09
N ASP A 110 -14.08 29.26 -22.94
CA ASP A 110 -14.81 30.52 -22.85
C ASP A 110 -13.98 31.69 -23.36
N LEU A 111 -12.69 31.73 -23.00
CA LEU A 111 -11.80 32.78 -23.49
C LEU A 111 -11.63 32.69 -25.02
N ASN A 112 -11.44 31.48 -25.52
CA ASN A 112 -11.25 31.28 -26.94
C ASN A 112 -12.50 31.60 -27.75
N SER A 113 -13.68 31.43 -27.19
CA SER A 113 -14.94 31.75 -27.85
C SER A 113 -15.24 33.26 -27.86
N GLY A 114 -14.46 34.05 -27.15
CA GLY A 114 -14.67 35.49 -27.13
C GLY A 114 -15.87 35.95 -26.30
N ILE A 115 -16.40 35.09 -25.49
CA ILE A 115 -17.56 35.40 -24.66
C ILE A 115 -17.19 36.39 -23.55
N ILE A 116 -15.95 36.41 -23.19
CA ILE A 116 -15.45 37.30 -22.18
C ILE A 116 -14.93 38.55 -22.84
#